data_613e340a5a9cca67f840e4b224ad83d2
#
_entry.id   613e340a5a9cca67f840e4b224ad83d2
#
_cell.length_a   1.000
_cell.length_b   1.000
_cell.length_c   1.000
_cell.angle_alpha   90.00
_cell.angle_beta   90.00
_cell.angle_gamma   90.00
#
_symmetry.space_group_name_H-M   'P 1'
#
loop_
_entity.id
_entity.type
_entity.pdbx_description
1 polymer ?
#
loop_
_entity_poly.entity_id
_entity_poly.type
_entity_poly.pdbx_seq_one_letter_code
_entity_poly.pdbx_strand_id
1 'polypeptide(L)'
;MMRIDSHMHVWSFEGVEYYDNKPLFTYMEELKLDRTALIAINNDENAKVKKLVEQYPNKFFGIAYVDRKNQEESLRQLECGVKAGYYKGIKVLSYQGGFHVDDPIQMCTYEKCLELDIPVLFHVGWHNAGSANPSAAANGANSCKYSCVGTPFEFAN
;
A
#
# COMPACT_ATOMS: atom_id res chain seq x y z
N MET A 1 -20.57 -14.42 -2.00
CA MET A 1 -19.42 -14.13 -1.10
C MET A 1 -18.49 -13.21 -1.87
N MET A 2 -18.18 -12.01 -1.34
CA MET A 2 -17.27 -11.05 -1.98
C MET A 2 -15.83 -11.58 -1.96
N ARG A 3 -15.13 -11.49 -3.10
CA ARG A 3 -13.71 -11.85 -3.24
C ARG A 3 -12.89 -10.59 -3.49
N ILE A 4 -11.87 -10.37 -2.66
CA ILE A 4 -11.01 -9.19 -2.76
C ILE A 4 -9.56 -9.65 -2.84
N ASP A 5 -8.83 -9.15 -3.85
CA ASP A 5 -7.37 -9.18 -3.83
C ASP A 5 -6.88 -7.97 -3.03
N SER A 6 -6.20 -8.24 -1.94
CA SER A 6 -5.75 -7.19 -1.01
C SER A 6 -4.35 -6.65 -1.33
N HIS A 7 -3.67 -7.14 -2.37
CA HIS A 7 -2.28 -6.78 -2.64
C HIS A 7 -1.91 -6.83 -4.12
N MET A 8 -2.21 -5.76 -4.85
CA MET A 8 -1.79 -5.61 -6.23
C MET A 8 -1.09 -4.26 -6.47
N HIS A 9 0.02 -4.26 -7.18
CA HIS A 9 0.76 -3.06 -7.54
C HIS A 9 0.33 -2.52 -8.92
N VAL A 10 0.35 -1.18 -9.07
CA VAL A 10 -0.13 -0.53 -10.30
C VAL A 10 0.73 -0.74 -11.53
N TRP A 11 1.98 -1.13 -11.40
CA TRP A 11 2.82 -1.47 -12.55
C TRP A 11 2.28 -2.66 -13.35
N SER A 12 1.44 -3.50 -12.74
CA SER A 12 0.76 -4.61 -13.38
C SER A 12 -0.18 -4.17 -14.52
N PHE A 13 -0.42 -2.84 -14.67
CA PHE A 13 -1.36 -2.30 -15.64
C PHE A 13 -0.74 -1.73 -16.91
N GLU A 14 0.55 -1.52 -16.95
CA GLU A 14 1.20 -0.85 -18.09
C GLU A 14 1.62 -1.81 -19.21
N GLY A 15 0.95 -2.96 -19.33
CA GLY A 15 1.29 -3.97 -20.35
C GLY A 15 2.63 -4.66 -20.06
N VAL A 16 3.22 -4.39 -18.93
CA VAL A 16 4.33 -5.15 -18.41
C VAL A 16 3.75 -6.38 -17.74
N GLU A 17 3.88 -7.38 -18.35
CA GLU A 17 3.67 -8.80 -18.22
C GLU A 17 4.09 -9.38 -16.89
N TYR A 18 3.53 -8.85 -15.80
CA TYR A 18 3.87 -9.34 -14.47
C TYR A 18 3.10 -10.61 -14.10
N TYR A 19 1.95 -10.80 -14.76
CA TYR A 19 1.11 -11.98 -14.58
C TYR A 19 0.65 -12.48 -15.94
N ASP A 20 1.45 -13.26 -16.63
CA ASP A 20 1.10 -13.96 -17.87
C ASP A 20 0.51 -13.07 -18.98
N ASN A 21 0.92 -11.82 -19.09
CA ASN A 21 0.45 -10.87 -20.11
C ASN A 21 -1.05 -10.57 -20.07
N LYS A 22 -1.73 -10.83 -18.98
CA LYS A 22 -3.16 -10.62 -18.90
C LYS A 22 -3.51 -9.21 -18.44
N PRO A 23 -4.41 -8.52 -19.12
CA PRO A 23 -5.01 -7.29 -18.61
C PRO A 23 -5.64 -7.54 -17.23
N LEU A 24 -5.52 -6.58 -16.33
CA LEU A 24 -6.03 -6.70 -14.96
C LEU A 24 -7.50 -7.16 -14.91
N PHE A 25 -8.35 -6.63 -15.77
CA PHE A 25 -9.76 -6.99 -15.78
C PHE A 25 -9.96 -8.47 -16.14
N THR A 26 -9.19 -8.99 -17.10
CA THR A 26 -9.21 -10.42 -17.43
C THR A 26 -8.76 -11.26 -16.23
N TYR A 27 -7.71 -10.84 -15.55
CA TYR A 27 -7.23 -11.48 -14.32
C TYR A 27 -8.31 -11.48 -13.23
N MET A 28 -8.97 -10.34 -13.02
CA MET A 28 -10.06 -10.24 -12.05
C MET A 28 -11.25 -11.14 -12.42
N GLU A 29 -11.60 -11.23 -13.69
CA GLU A 29 -12.69 -12.09 -14.17
C GLU A 29 -12.36 -13.58 -13.98
N GLU A 30 -11.18 -14.01 -14.38
CA GLU A 30 -10.74 -15.40 -14.23
C GLU A 30 -10.71 -15.87 -12.77
N LEU A 31 -10.25 -15.00 -11.87
CA LEU A 31 -10.20 -15.29 -10.43
C LEU A 31 -11.51 -14.97 -9.72
N LYS A 32 -12.51 -14.43 -10.45
CA LYS A 32 -13.80 -14.01 -9.89
C LYS A 32 -13.61 -13.02 -8.73
N LEU A 33 -12.74 -12.03 -8.94
CA LEU A 33 -12.49 -10.97 -7.97
C LEU A 33 -13.54 -9.86 -8.14
N ASP A 34 -14.17 -9.50 -7.05
CA ASP A 34 -15.13 -8.39 -7.03
C ASP A 34 -14.39 -7.05 -6.96
N ARG A 35 -13.33 -6.98 -6.14
CA ARG A 35 -12.53 -5.77 -5.91
C ARG A 35 -11.05 -6.10 -5.75
N THR A 36 -10.21 -5.08 -5.95
CA THR A 36 -8.75 -5.19 -5.78
C THR A 36 -8.17 -3.95 -5.10
N ALA A 37 -7.31 -4.15 -4.12
CA ALA A 37 -6.50 -3.09 -3.53
C ALA A 37 -5.32 -2.76 -4.44
N LEU A 38 -5.22 -1.50 -4.87
CA LEU A 38 -4.10 -1.00 -5.66
C LEU A 38 -3.09 -0.31 -4.76
N ILE A 39 -1.89 -0.87 -4.67
CA ILE A 39 -0.84 -0.40 -3.77
C ILE A 39 0.15 0.47 -4.53
N ALA A 40 0.32 1.72 -4.08
CA ALA A 40 1.37 2.61 -4.54
C ALA A 40 2.64 2.46 -3.67
N ILE A 41 3.81 2.59 -4.29
CA ILE A 41 5.12 2.58 -3.62
C ILE A 41 5.95 3.84 -3.90
N ASN A 42 5.39 4.78 -4.63
CA ASN A 42 5.94 6.12 -4.89
C ASN A 42 4.82 7.11 -5.27
N ASN A 43 5.19 8.40 -5.44
CA ASN A 43 4.21 9.46 -5.75
C ASN A 43 3.57 9.30 -7.13
N ASP A 44 4.30 8.82 -8.12
CA ASP A 44 3.77 8.63 -9.48
C ASP A 44 2.69 7.53 -9.47
N GLU A 45 2.91 6.49 -8.69
CA GLU A 45 1.93 5.44 -8.50
C GLU A 45 0.71 5.90 -7.70
N ASN A 46 0.85 6.80 -6.72
CA ASN A 46 -0.29 7.43 -6.06
C ASN A 46 -1.21 8.10 -7.09
N ALA A 47 -0.66 8.84 -8.05
CA ALA A 47 -1.45 9.49 -9.09
C ALA A 47 -2.17 8.48 -10.00
N LYS A 48 -1.51 7.37 -10.35
CA LYS A 48 -2.10 6.28 -11.13
C LYS A 48 -3.23 5.58 -10.37
N VAL A 49 -2.99 5.24 -9.10
CA VAL A 49 -3.99 4.63 -8.22
C VAL A 49 -5.21 5.51 -8.11
N LYS A 50 -5.03 6.81 -7.83
CA LYS A 50 -6.13 7.78 -7.77
C LYS A 50 -6.96 7.74 -9.05
N LYS A 51 -6.33 7.87 -10.22
CA LYS A 51 -6.99 7.85 -11.52
C LYS A 51 -7.81 6.57 -11.75
N LEU A 52 -7.23 5.41 -11.41
CA LEU A 52 -7.92 4.13 -11.59
C LEU A 52 -9.11 3.97 -10.64
N VAL A 53 -8.99 4.42 -9.39
CA VAL A 53 -10.09 4.39 -8.43
C VAL A 53 -11.20 5.36 -8.83
N GLU A 54 -10.87 6.56 -9.32
CA GLU A 54 -11.85 7.50 -9.87
C GLU A 54 -12.62 6.90 -11.06
N GLN A 55 -11.91 6.21 -11.94
CA GLN A 55 -12.50 5.62 -13.13
C GLN A 55 -13.33 4.36 -12.83
N TYR A 56 -12.92 3.57 -11.83
CA TYR A 56 -13.55 2.28 -11.49
C TYR A 56 -13.76 2.11 -9.97
N PRO A 57 -14.57 2.97 -9.32
CA PRO A 57 -14.69 3.01 -7.85
C PRO A 57 -15.28 1.75 -7.24
N ASN A 58 -16.04 0.97 -8.03
CA ASN A 58 -16.61 -0.30 -7.58
C ASN A 58 -15.65 -1.49 -7.75
N LYS A 59 -14.54 -1.30 -8.44
CA LYS A 59 -13.54 -2.35 -8.70
C LYS A 59 -12.28 -2.16 -7.88
N PHE A 60 -11.88 -0.92 -7.62
CA PHE A 60 -10.61 -0.61 -6.99
C PHE A 60 -10.77 0.25 -5.74
N PHE A 61 -9.79 0.12 -4.85
CA PHE A 61 -9.51 1.07 -3.78
C PHE A 61 -7.99 1.18 -3.61
N GLY A 62 -7.52 2.34 -3.19
CA GLY A 62 -6.09 2.63 -3.12
C GLY A 62 -5.50 2.38 -1.74
N ILE A 63 -4.24 1.94 -1.73
CA ILE A 63 -3.33 1.96 -0.59
C ILE A 63 -2.21 2.94 -0.96
N ALA A 64 -2.14 4.07 -0.26
CA ALA A 64 -1.26 5.16 -0.63
C ALA A 64 0.18 4.97 -0.17
N TYR A 65 1.12 5.57 -0.89
CA TYR A 65 2.48 5.79 -0.44
C TYR A 65 2.57 7.17 0.24
N VAL A 66 3.32 7.26 1.34
CA VAL A 66 3.67 8.53 2.01
C VAL A 66 5.16 8.78 1.85
N ASP A 67 5.51 9.87 1.18
CA ASP A 67 6.90 10.27 0.97
C ASP A 67 7.47 10.93 2.22
N ARG A 68 8.41 10.26 2.88
CA ARG A 68 9.10 10.79 4.08
C ARG A 68 9.88 12.08 3.82
N LYS A 69 10.36 12.28 2.60
CA LYS A 69 11.13 13.49 2.25
C LYS A 69 10.25 14.73 2.12
N ASN A 70 8.98 14.52 1.84
CA ASN A 70 7.97 15.56 1.73
C ASN A 70 6.72 15.17 2.52
N GLN A 71 6.92 14.82 3.78
CA GLN A 71 5.93 14.14 4.61
C GLN A 71 4.68 14.98 4.86
N GLU A 72 4.84 16.27 5.19
CA GLU A 72 3.71 17.16 5.45
C GLU A 72 2.74 17.25 4.27
N GLU A 73 3.26 17.48 3.08
CA GLU A 73 2.45 17.54 1.86
C GLU A 73 1.85 16.17 1.52
N SER A 74 2.61 15.08 1.70
CA SER A 74 2.09 13.73 1.47
C SER A 74 0.95 13.38 2.43
N LEU A 75 1.03 13.78 3.70
CA LEU A 75 -0.04 13.56 4.67
C LEU A 75 -1.28 14.41 4.35
N ARG A 76 -1.10 15.63 3.87
CA ARG A 76 -2.21 16.46 3.40
C ARG A 76 -2.90 15.83 2.18
N GLN A 77 -2.14 15.32 1.23
CA GLN A 77 -2.66 14.61 0.05
C GLN A 77 -3.36 13.30 0.44
N LEU A 78 -2.80 12.54 1.40
CA LEU A 78 -3.43 11.35 1.95
C LEU A 78 -4.80 11.67 2.54
N GLU A 79 -4.88 12.70 3.40
CA GLU A 79 -6.14 13.11 4.02
C GLU A 79 -7.18 13.49 2.97
N CYS A 80 -6.81 14.28 1.97
CA CYS A 80 -7.70 14.62 0.86
C CYS A 80 -8.16 13.36 0.11
N GLY A 81 -7.25 12.44 -0.16
CA GLY A 81 -7.55 11.21 -0.89
C GLY A 81 -8.44 10.23 -0.11
N VAL A 82 -8.26 10.14 1.21
CA VAL A 82 -9.13 9.34 2.09
C VAL A 82 -10.54 9.94 2.16
N LYS A 83 -10.66 11.26 2.36
CA LYS A 83 -11.95 11.96 2.37
C LYS A 83 -12.70 11.86 1.05
N ALA A 84 -11.97 11.86 -0.07
CA ALA A 84 -12.54 11.64 -1.41
C ALA A 84 -12.84 10.17 -1.74
N GLY A 85 -12.46 9.24 -0.86
CA GLY A 85 -12.72 7.81 -1.02
C GLY A 85 -11.70 7.05 -1.88
N TYR A 86 -10.60 7.70 -2.31
CA TYR A 86 -9.57 7.06 -3.15
C TYR A 86 -8.72 6.08 -2.37
N TYR A 87 -8.33 6.44 -1.13
CA TYR A 87 -7.43 5.62 -0.32
C TYR A 87 -8.15 5.04 0.88
N LYS A 88 -7.80 3.78 1.19
CA LYS A 88 -8.32 3.02 2.34
C LYS A 88 -7.20 2.55 3.27
N GLY A 89 -5.97 3.00 3.06
CA GLY A 89 -4.81 2.67 3.87
C GLY A 89 -3.55 3.23 3.27
N ILE A 90 -2.43 2.98 3.94
CA ILE A 90 -1.09 3.32 3.44
C ILE A 90 -0.17 2.10 3.37
N LYS A 91 0.84 2.17 2.49
CA LYS A 91 1.94 1.22 2.39
C LYS A 91 3.22 1.81 2.97
N VAL A 92 3.85 1.10 3.90
CA VAL A 92 5.16 1.44 4.46
C VAL A 92 6.21 0.46 3.96
N LEU A 93 7.30 1.00 3.38
CA LEU A 93 8.42 0.27 2.78
C LEU A 93 9.71 0.63 3.51
N SER A 94 9.83 0.23 4.77
CA SER A 94 10.96 0.61 5.63
C SER A 94 12.31 0.15 5.08
N TYR A 95 12.37 -1.05 4.50
CA TYR A 95 13.60 -1.61 3.93
C TYR A 95 14.12 -0.82 2.72
N GLN A 96 13.24 -0.34 1.84
CA GLN A 96 13.63 0.48 0.68
C GLN A 96 14.04 1.89 1.09
N GLY A 97 13.37 2.43 2.10
CA GLY A 97 13.66 3.74 2.65
C GLY A 97 14.87 3.79 3.57
N GLY A 98 15.41 2.64 3.98
CA GLY A 98 16.54 2.55 4.91
C GLY A 98 16.22 3.10 6.31
N PHE A 99 14.98 2.93 6.79
CA PHE A 99 14.55 3.41 8.10
C PHE A 99 13.86 2.30 8.91
N HIS A 100 13.81 2.47 10.21
CA HIS A 100 13.05 1.60 11.10
C HIS A 100 11.58 2.01 11.12
N VAL A 101 10.68 1.03 11.29
CA VAL A 101 9.23 1.29 11.34
C VAL A 101 8.83 2.15 12.55
N ASP A 102 9.63 2.12 13.62
CA ASP A 102 9.48 2.90 14.84
C ASP A 102 10.31 4.20 14.86
N ASP A 103 10.86 4.61 13.72
CA ASP A 103 11.55 5.89 13.60
C ASP A 103 10.62 7.04 14.03
N PRO A 104 11.08 7.95 14.94
CA PRO A 104 10.27 9.07 15.42
C PRO A 104 9.64 9.91 14.31
N ILE A 105 10.33 10.09 13.17
CA ILE A 105 9.79 10.80 12.01
C ILE A 105 8.56 10.09 11.45
N GLN A 106 8.47 8.77 11.61
CA GLN A 106 7.36 7.99 11.07
C GLN A 106 6.10 8.09 11.95
N MET A 107 6.23 8.50 13.21
CA MET A 107 5.11 8.52 14.17
C MET A 107 3.98 9.44 13.70
N CYS A 108 4.28 10.62 13.16
CA CYS A 108 3.23 11.53 12.66
C CYS A 108 2.42 10.93 11.49
N THR A 109 3.03 10.02 10.70
CA THR A 109 2.29 9.26 9.67
C THR A 109 1.29 8.29 10.31
N TYR A 110 1.70 7.59 11.37
CA TYR A 110 0.82 6.65 12.07
C TYR A 110 -0.28 7.36 12.84
N GLU A 111 0.04 8.48 13.49
CA GLU A 111 -0.95 9.34 14.14
C GLU A 111 -2.01 9.83 13.15
N LYS A 112 -1.58 10.26 11.95
CA LYS A 112 -2.51 10.64 10.88
C LYS A 112 -3.36 9.46 10.40
N CYS A 113 -2.82 8.26 10.32
CA CYS A 113 -3.60 7.07 9.98
C CYS A 113 -4.65 6.74 11.04
N LEU A 114 -4.30 6.88 12.33
CA LEU A 114 -5.24 6.73 13.44
C LEU A 114 -6.36 7.79 13.38
N GLU A 115 -6.01 9.06 13.11
CA GLU A 115 -6.98 10.15 12.95
C GLU A 115 -7.96 9.88 11.80
N LEU A 116 -7.47 9.29 10.70
CA LEU A 116 -8.26 8.99 9.50
C LEU A 116 -8.96 7.64 9.56
N ASP A 117 -8.75 6.86 10.62
CA ASP A 117 -9.26 5.48 10.78
C ASP A 117 -8.92 4.57 9.60
N ILE A 118 -7.64 4.59 9.19
CA ILE A 118 -7.14 3.77 8.07
C ILE A 118 -5.99 2.87 8.50
N PRO A 119 -5.89 1.64 7.97
CA PRO A 119 -4.84 0.69 8.28
C PRO A 119 -3.50 1.08 7.65
N VAL A 120 -2.43 0.57 8.27
CA VAL A 120 -1.06 0.64 7.77
C VAL A 120 -0.61 -0.75 7.32
N LEU A 121 -0.25 -0.88 6.05
CA LEU A 121 0.29 -2.11 5.46
C LEU A 121 1.82 -2.04 5.44
N PHE A 122 2.47 -2.80 6.31
CA PHE A 122 3.93 -2.90 6.34
C PHE A 122 4.45 -3.93 5.34
N HIS A 123 5.55 -3.61 4.66
CA HIS A 123 6.34 -4.62 3.99
C HIS A 123 7.23 -5.31 5.02
N VAL A 124 6.97 -6.56 5.29
CA VAL A 124 7.75 -7.40 6.21
C VAL A 124 8.26 -8.61 5.44
N GLY A 125 9.51 -9.02 5.70
CA GLY A 125 10.11 -10.16 5.07
C GLY A 125 11.54 -9.93 4.59
N TRP A 126 12.17 -11.02 4.17
CA TRP A 126 13.52 -11.00 3.61
C TRP A 126 13.45 -10.63 2.13
N HIS A 127 14.17 -9.58 1.74
CA HIS A 127 14.32 -9.22 0.34
C HIS A 127 15.61 -9.88 -0.20
N ASN A 128 15.44 -10.93 -1.00
CA ASN A 128 16.55 -11.71 -1.55
C ASN A 128 17.20 -11.07 -2.80
N ALA A 129 16.89 -9.85 -3.10
CA ALA A 129 17.47 -9.18 -4.23
C ALA A 129 18.76 -8.49 -3.78
N GLY A 130 19.89 -9.08 -4.00
CA GLY A 130 21.25 -8.52 -4.09
C GLY A 130 21.50 -7.07 -3.67
N SER A 131 20.70 -6.49 -2.80
CA SER A 131 20.94 -5.17 -2.25
C SER A 131 22.14 -5.30 -1.33
N ALA A 132 23.25 -4.76 -1.77
CA ALA A 132 24.50 -4.69 -1.03
C ALA A 132 24.40 -3.80 0.23
N ASN A 133 23.20 -3.57 0.76
CA ASN A 133 23.02 -2.77 1.97
C ASN A 133 22.68 -3.67 3.15
N PRO A 134 23.68 -4.05 3.98
CA PRO A 134 23.47 -4.88 5.18
C PRO A 134 22.51 -4.25 6.21
N SER A 135 22.37 -2.92 6.20
CA SER A 135 21.46 -2.22 7.11
C SER A 135 19.99 -2.45 6.75
N ALA A 136 19.68 -2.63 5.47
CA ALA A 136 18.31 -2.94 5.04
C ALA A 136 17.88 -4.35 5.46
N ALA A 137 18.80 -5.31 5.44
CA ALA A 137 18.56 -6.67 5.93
C ALA A 137 18.34 -6.71 7.45
N ALA A 138 19.12 -5.94 8.20
CA ALA A 138 18.97 -5.82 9.65
C ALA A 138 17.63 -5.17 10.03
N ASN A 139 17.17 -4.19 9.26
CA ASN A 139 15.89 -3.53 9.48
C ASN A 139 14.69 -4.45 9.21
N GLY A 140 14.79 -5.32 8.20
CA GLY A 140 13.78 -6.35 7.93
C GLY A 140 13.64 -7.36 9.07
N ALA A 141 14.76 -7.77 9.68
CA ALA A 141 14.76 -8.71 10.80
C ALA A 141 14.20 -8.09 12.09
N ASN A 142 14.38 -6.79 12.30
CA ASN A 142 13.86 -6.08 13.47
C ASN A 142 12.37 -5.73 13.34
N SER A 143 11.84 -5.60 12.14
CA SER A 143 10.40 -5.36 11.93
C SER A 143 9.54 -6.57 12.36
N CYS A 144 10.12 -7.76 12.44
CA CYS A 144 9.45 -8.95 12.96
C CYS A 144 9.16 -8.92 14.47
N LYS A 145 9.70 -7.97 15.23
CA LYS A 145 9.38 -7.84 16.67
C LYS A 145 7.98 -7.26 16.93
N TYR A 146 7.44 -6.58 15.97
CA TYR A 146 6.06 -6.11 16.01
C TYR A 146 5.22 -7.07 15.15
N SER A 147 4.75 -8.15 15.78
CA SER A 147 3.67 -8.92 15.19
C SER A 147 2.56 -7.92 14.85
N CYS A 148 2.25 -7.79 13.57
CA CYS A 148 1.07 -7.07 13.14
C CYS A 148 -0.12 -7.79 13.77
N VAL A 149 -0.51 -7.38 14.96
CA VAL A 149 -1.83 -7.70 15.50
C VAL A 149 -2.76 -6.82 14.70
N GLY A 150 -3.08 -7.29 13.48
CA GLY A 150 -4.21 -6.77 12.77
C GLY A 150 -5.41 -6.99 13.66
N THR A 151 -6.04 -5.91 14.09
CA THR A 151 -7.40 -6.03 14.62
C THR A 151 -8.22 -6.78 13.57
N PRO A 152 -8.93 -7.85 13.92
CA PRO A 152 -9.79 -8.53 12.96
C PRO A 152 -10.76 -7.50 12.41
N PHE A 153 -10.78 -7.32 11.10
CA PHE A 153 -11.78 -6.52 10.44
C PHE A 153 -13.13 -7.21 10.64
N GLU A 154 -13.92 -6.74 11.58
CA GLU A 154 -15.35 -7.03 11.59
C GLU A 154 -15.97 -6.23 10.45
N PHE A 155 -16.26 -6.91 9.35
CA PHE A 155 -17.11 -6.36 8.32
C PHE A 155 -18.53 -6.25 8.90
N ALA A 156 -18.95 -5.03 9.21
CA ALA A 156 -20.35 -4.78 9.48
C ALA A 156 -21.18 -5.18 8.23
N ASN A 157 -22.15 -6.04 8.45
CA ASN A 157 -23.12 -6.48 7.45
C ASN A 157 -24.01 -5.34 6.97
#